data_9e88c0c5b4600f774261b2ce7fd683b7
#
_entry.id   9e88c0c5b4600f774261b2ce7fd683b7
#
_cell.length_a   1.000
_cell.length_b   1.000
_cell.length_c   1.000
_cell.angle_alpha   90.00
_cell.angle_beta   90.00
_cell.angle_gamma   90.00
#
_symmetry.space_group_name_H-M   'P 1'
#
loop_
_entity.id
_entity.type
_entity.pdbx_description
1 polymer ?
#
loop_
_entity_poly.entity_id
_entity_poly.type
_entity_poly.pdbx_seq_one_letter_code
_entity_poly.pdbx_strand_id
1 'polypeptide(L)'
;AYEEKEGMLVNSGEFTGMEMHKAMSAIMDKAEAEGFGKRRVNYRLRDWLISRQRYWGAPIPIIYCPHCGEVLVPEDQLPVRLPEDVSFTAGAKSPLATSEEFVHCTCPKCGADATRETDTMDTFLCSSWYYLRYTDAHNDKMPFDKELNNYWGPVDQYIGGIEHAILHLLYSRFFVKVLRDAGLVDYDEPFSN
;
A
#
# COMPACT_ATOMS: atom_id res chain seq x y z
N ALA A 1 37.20 2.45 18.05
CA ALA A 1 36.03 1.55 17.92
C ALA A 1 36.31 0.57 16.78
N TYR A 2 35.92 -0.68 16.96
CA TYR A 2 36.05 -1.72 15.92
C TYR A 2 34.93 -1.54 14.93
N GLU A 3 35.24 -1.24 13.68
CA GLU A 3 34.27 -0.88 12.63
C GLU A 3 34.07 -1.97 11.57
N GLU A 4 34.90 -3.03 11.61
CA GLU A 4 34.77 -4.14 10.68
C GLU A 4 33.52 -4.97 10.98
N LYS A 5 32.87 -5.47 9.93
CA LYS A 5 31.65 -6.27 10.02
C LYS A 5 31.90 -7.77 10.09
N GLU A 6 33.15 -8.17 10.23
CA GLU A 6 33.59 -9.56 10.32
C GLU A 6 34.56 -9.70 11.51
N GLY A 7 34.50 -10.83 12.19
CA GLY A 7 35.40 -11.09 13.33
C GLY A 7 35.00 -12.32 14.12
N MET A 8 35.88 -12.66 15.03
CA MET A 8 35.67 -13.76 16.02
C MET A 8 35.37 -13.17 17.38
N LEU A 9 34.41 -13.71 18.09
CA LEU A 9 34.08 -13.27 19.43
C LEU A 9 35.18 -13.72 20.43
N VAL A 10 35.57 -12.80 21.31
CA VAL A 10 36.50 -13.06 22.42
C VAL A 10 35.86 -12.66 23.75
N ASN A 11 36.20 -13.34 24.83
CA ASN A 11 35.64 -13.07 26.16
C ASN A 11 34.10 -13.03 26.22
N SER A 12 33.45 -13.90 25.47
CA SER A 12 31.99 -13.93 25.30
C SER A 12 31.34 -15.22 25.84
N GLY A 13 31.94 -15.81 26.86
CA GLY A 13 31.46 -17.05 27.48
C GLY A 13 31.41 -18.19 26.47
N GLU A 14 30.29 -18.86 26.37
CA GLU A 14 30.06 -19.98 25.47
C GLU A 14 30.13 -19.61 23.97
N PHE A 15 30.02 -18.33 23.63
CA PHE A 15 30.12 -17.84 22.26
C PHE A 15 31.54 -17.44 21.84
N THR A 16 32.50 -17.56 22.76
CA THR A 16 33.91 -17.26 22.48
C THR A 16 34.44 -18.17 21.37
N GLY A 17 35.14 -17.61 20.37
CA GLY A 17 35.66 -18.34 19.25
C GLY A 17 34.63 -18.57 18.10
N MET A 18 33.41 -18.08 18.23
CA MET A 18 32.46 -18.09 17.15
C MET A 18 32.69 -16.91 16.21
N GLU A 19 32.46 -17.15 14.89
CA GLU A 19 32.36 -16.08 13.91
C GLU A 19 31.12 -15.22 14.21
N MET A 20 31.22 -13.90 14.00
CA MET A 20 30.24 -12.90 14.42
C MET A 20 28.82 -13.22 13.98
N HIS A 21 28.58 -13.56 12.73
CA HIS A 21 27.22 -13.83 12.23
C HIS A 21 26.63 -15.12 12.81
N LYS A 22 27.47 -16.14 13.02
CA LYS A 22 27.04 -17.38 13.69
C LYS A 22 26.73 -17.13 15.17
N ALA A 23 27.56 -16.32 15.82
CA ALA A 23 27.33 -15.93 17.19
C ALA A 23 26.05 -15.12 17.39
N MET A 24 25.75 -14.19 16.48
CA MET A 24 24.49 -13.43 16.51
C MET A 24 23.28 -14.36 16.47
N SER A 25 23.28 -15.38 15.60
CA SER A 25 22.18 -16.36 15.55
C SER A 25 22.10 -17.17 16.85
N ALA A 26 23.21 -17.70 17.32
CA ALA A 26 23.27 -18.52 18.54
C ALA A 26 22.84 -17.75 19.81
N ILE A 27 23.21 -16.47 19.91
CA ILE A 27 22.76 -15.58 21.00
C ILE A 27 21.28 -15.37 20.97
N MET A 28 20.70 -15.13 19.75
CA MET A 28 19.25 -14.97 19.59
C MET A 28 18.50 -16.27 19.91
N ASP A 29 19.01 -17.42 19.48
CA ASP A 29 18.43 -18.74 19.81
C ASP A 29 18.39 -18.96 21.32
N LYS A 30 19.50 -18.66 22.02
CA LYS A 30 19.55 -18.75 23.46
C LYS A 30 18.58 -17.80 24.15
N ALA A 31 18.53 -16.56 23.72
CA ALA A 31 17.59 -15.56 24.27
C ALA A 31 16.13 -16.01 24.19
N GLU A 32 15.74 -16.62 23.07
CA GLU A 32 14.41 -17.18 22.89
C GLU A 32 14.16 -18.42 23.74
N ALA A 33 15.13 -19.33 23.79
CA ALA A 33 15.04 -20.57 24.60
C ALA A 33 14.94 -20.31 26.10
N GLU A 34 15.67 -19.33 26.60
CA GLU A 34 15.69 -18.94 28.02
C GLU A 34 14.61 -17.89 28.38
N GLY A 35 13.86 -17.38 27.39
CA GLY A 35 12.71 -16.49 27.59
C GLY A 35 13.04 -15.04 27.95
N PHE A 36 14.32 -14.60 27.85
CA PHE A 36 14.70 -13.22 28.14
C PHE A 36 14.76 -12.32 26.88
N GLY A 37 14.55 -12.87 25.67
CA GLY A 37 14.54 -12.12 24.42
C GLY A 37 13.68 -12.76 23.37
N LYS A 38 13.42 -12.02 22.28
CA LYS A 38 12.68 -12.49 21.11
C LYS A 38 13.27 -11.88 19.84
N ARG A 39 13.45 -12.69 18.81
CA ARG A 39 13.83 -12.17 17.49
C ARG A 39 12.79 -11.19 16.98
N ARG A 40 13.27 -10.10 16.43
CA ARG A 40 12.43 -9.11 15.76
C ARG A 40 13.09 -8.67 14.45
N VAL A 41 12.31 -8.69 13.39
CA VAL A 41 12.71 -8.12 12.09
C VAL A 41 12.21 -6.69 12.04
N ASN A 42 13.13 -5.74 11.82
CA ASN A 42 12.79 -4.34 11.58
C ASN A 42 13.13 -4.01 10.13
N TYR A 43 12.12 -3.60 9.38
CA TYR A 43 12.31 -3.15 8.02
C TYR A 43 12.76 -1.68 7.99
N ARG A 44 13.67 -1.33 7.09
CA ARG A 44 14.12 0.05 6.87
C ARG A 44 13.24 0.81 5.88
N LEU A 45 12.34 0.09 5.19
CA LEU A 45 11.37 0.68 4.31
C LEU A 45 10.31 1.41 5.13
N ARG A 46 10.00 2.64 4.73
CA ARG A 46 8.89 3.41 5.33
C ARG A 46 7.57 2.93 4.76
N ASP A 47 6.52 3.01 5.58
CA ASP A 47 5.16 2.71 5.13
C ASP A 47 4.75 3.65 4.00
N TRP A 48 4.09 3.10 2.99
CA TRP A 48 3.45 3.88 1.95
C TRP A 48 2.10 4.38 2.47
N LEU A 49 2.06 5.65 2.86
CA LEU A 49 0.82 6.29 3.26
C LEU A 49 0.01 6.62 2.00
N ILE A 50 -1.19 6.05 1.90
CA ILE A 50 -2.04 6.17 0.71
C ILE A 50 -2.77 7.51 0.67
N SER A 51 -3.16 8.04 1.81
CA SER A 51 -3.97 9.26 1.98
C SER A 51 -3.23 10.53 1.57
N ARG A 52 -3.89 11.39 0.78
CA ARG A 52 -3.39 12.70 0.34
C ARG A 52 -4.46 13.76 0.50
N GLN A 53 -4.08 14.92 1.03
CA GLN A 53 -4.91 16.12 1.16
C GLN A 53 -4.84 16.92 -0.14
N ARG A 54 -5.28 16.30 -1.24
CA ARG A 54 -5.24 16.87 -2.59
C ARG A 54 -6.56 16.64 -3.31
N TYR A 55 -6.94 17.56 -4.18
CA TYR A 55 -8.11 17.40 -5.01
C TYR A 55 -7.93 16.28 -6.04
N TRP A 56 -6.78 16.29 -6.73
CA TRP A 56 -6.51 15.32 -7.80
C TRP A 56 -6.07 13.96 -7.24
N GLY A 57 -6.91 12.98 -7.43
CA GLY A 57 -6.71 11.59 -7.03
C GLY A 57 -8.03 10.84 -6.92
N ALA A 58 -7.98 9.53 -6.74
CA ALA A 58 -9.17 8.74 -6.47
C ALA A 58 -9.64 9.01 -5.03
N PRO A 59 -10.90 9.43 -4.80
CA PRO A 59 -11.43 9.58 -3.44
C PRO A 59 -11.40 8.25 -2.69
N ILE A 60 -11.09 8.31 -1.40
CA ILE A 60 -11.10 7.13 -0.53
C ILE A 60 -12.55 6.78 -0.20
N PRO A 61 -13.06 5.58 -0.53
CA PRO A 61 -14.48 5.22 -0.43
C PRO A 61 -14.88 4.84 1.00
N ILE A 62 -14.66 5.73 1.97
CA ILE A 62 -14.97 5.52 3.39
C ILE A 62 -15.94 6.60 3.87
N ILE A 63 -16.88 6.19 4.73
CA ILE A 63 -17.84 7.03 5.43
C ILE A 63 -17.62 6.85 6.92
N TYR A 64 -17.56 7.95 7.65
CA TYR A 64 -17.47 7.98 9.11
C TYR A 64 -18.83 8.20 9.72
N CYS A 65 -19.37 7.21 10.38
CA CYS A 65 -20.66 7.24 11.05
C CYS A 65 -20.47 7.29 12.58
N PRO A 66 -21.12 8.18 13.30
CA PRO A 66 -21.02 8.26 14.77
C PRO A 66 -21.48 7.00 15.49
N HIS A 67 -22.34 6.19 14.87
CA HIS A 67 -22.89 4.96 15.46
C HIS A 67 -22.19 3.68 14.96
N CYS A 68 -21.77 3.65 13.66
CA CYS A 68 -21.22 2.44 13.03
C CYS A 68 -19.71 2.47 12.89
N GLY A 69 -19.05 3.61 13.18
CA GLY A 69 -17.64 3.82 12.92
C GLY A 69 -17.33 3.98 11.43
N GLU A 70 -16.25 3.38 10.97
CA GLU A 70 -15.84 3.38 9.56
C GLU A 70 -16.73 2.43 8.75
N VAL A 71 -17.31 2.94 7.67
CA VAL A 71 -18.22 2.20 6.79
C VAL A 71 -17.76 2.39 5.33
N LEU A 72 -17.68 1.32 4.58
CA LEU A 72 -17.38 1.41 3.15
C LEU A 72 -18.55 2.02 2.37
N VAL A 73 -18.24 2.80 1.35
CA VAL A 73 -19.23 3.21 0.35
C VAL A 73 -19.73 1.95 -0.37
N PRO A 74 -21.04 1.73 -0.50
CA PRO A 74 -21.60 0.58 -1.21
C PRO A 74 -21.16 0.52 -2.67
N GLU A 75 -21.02 -0.67 -3.23
CA GLU A 75 -20.54 -0.87 -4.61
C GLU A 75 -21.42 -0.19 -5.66
N ASP A 76 -22.74 -0.16 -5.45
CA ASP A 76 -23.72 0.51 -6.32
C ASP A 76 -23.62 2.04 -6.29
N GLN A 77 -22.88 2.61 -5.33
CA GLN A 77 -22.57 4.04 -5.23
C GLN A 77 -21.16 4.39 -5.72
N LEU A 78 -20.42 3.44 -6.25
CA LEU A 78 -19.11 3.67 -6.86
C LEU A 78 -19.27 4.03 -8.37
N PRO A 79 -18.37 4.85 -8.90
CA PRO A 79 -17.24 5.52 -8.27
C PRO A 79 -17.65 6.74 -7.43
N VAL A 80 -16.95 6.99 -6.33
CA VAL A 80 -17.05 8.26 -5.61
C VAL A 80 -16.49 9.36 -6.52
N ARG A 81 -17.34 10.31 -6.93
CA ARG A 81 -16.95 11.40 -7.84
C ARG A 81 -16.38 12.58 -7.07
N LEU A 82 -15.38 13.24 -7.67
CA LEU A 82 -14.84 14.48 -7.13
C LEU A 82 -15.89 15.60 -7.23
N PRO A 83 -16.07 16.41 -6.16
CA PRO A 83 -16.99 17.55 -6.20
C PRO A 83 -16.41 18.71 -7.06
N GLU A 84 -17.28 19.47 -7.71
CA GLU A 84 -16.88 20.61 -8.53
C GLU A 84 -16.92 21.96 -7.79
N ASP A 85 -17.58 22.01 -6.63
CA ASP A 85 -17.80 23.19 -5.79
C ASP A 85 -16.70 23.42 -4.73
N VAL A 86 -15.49 22.94 -4.98
CA VAL A 86 -14.37 23.03 -4.02
C VAL A 86 -13.68 24.39 -4.05
N SER A 87 -13.14 24.77 -2.90
CA SER A 87 -12.31 25.96 -2.73
C SER A 87 -10.86 25.59 -2.45
N PHE A 88 -9.94 26.23 -3.18
CA PHE A 88 -8.49 26.04 -3.00
C PHE A 88 -7.94 27.19 -2.13
N THR A 89 -7.96 26.99 -0.82
CA THR A 89 -7.45 27.98 0.13
C THR A 89 -6.12 27.51 0.71
N ALA A 90 -5.13 28.39 0.73
CA ALA A 90 -3.84 28.10 1.34
C ALA A 90 -4.01 27.73 2.82
N GLY A 91 -3.46 26.59 3.23
CA GLY A 91 -3.54 26.09 4.60
C GLY A 91 -4.81 25.27 4.92
N ALA A 92 -5.73 25.07 3.99
CA ALA A 92 -6.82 24.13 4.15
C ALA A 92 -6.32 22.68 4.24
N LYS A 93 -6.99 21.86 5.05
CA LYS A 93 -6.59 20.45 5.23
C LYS A 93 -6.73 19.66 3.93
N SER A 94 -7.91 19.70 3.30
CA SER A 94 -8.19 19.08 2.01
C SER A 94 -9.18 19.94 1.23
N PRO A 95 -9.01 20.12 -0.08
CA PRO A 95 -10.00 20.83 -0.91
C PRO A 95 -11.39 20.18 -0.88
N LEU A 96 -11.49 18.86 -0.79
CA LEU A 96 -12.77 18.14 -0.73
C LEU A 96 -13.55 18.48 0.55
N ALA A 97 -12.86 18.80 1.63
CA ALA A 97 -13.49 19.22 2.89
C ALA A 97 -14.20 20.57 2.82
N THR A 98 -14.05 21.33 1.72
CA THR A 98 -14.73 22.60 1.50
C THR A 98 -16.10 22.45 0.83
N SER A 99 -16.42 21.28 0.29
CA SER A 99 -17.71 20.96 -0.32
C SER A 99 -18.63 20.33 0.73
N GLU A 100 -19.61 21.08 1.19
CA GLU A 100 -20.61 20.58 2.15
C GLU A 100 -21.42 19.42 1.58
N GLU A 101 -21.77 19.47 0.28
CA GLU A 101 -22.51 18.41 -0.40
C GLU A 101 -21.71 17.12 -0.49
N PHE A 102 -20.39 17.21 -0.66
CA PHE A 102 -19.51 16.05 -0.69
C PHE A 102 -19.32 15.45 0.70
N VAL A 103 -19.08 16.30 1.71
CA VAL A 103 -18.74 15.88 3.07
C VAL A 103 -19.93 15.20 3.75
N HIS A 104 -21.11 15.81 3.69
CA HIS A 104 -22.28 15.30 4.39
C HIS A 104 -22.98 14.20 3.60
N CYS A 105 -23.22 13.07 4.24
CA CYS A 105 -23.91 11.94 3.64
C CYS A 105 -24.70 11.15 4.68
N THR A 106 -25.51 10.22 4.23
CA THR A 106 -26.23 9.28 5.08
C THR A 106 -25.45 7.97 5.19
N CYS A 107 -25.31 7.46 6.39
CA CYS A 107 -24.69 6.17 6.65
C CYS A 107 -25.47 5.04 5.94
N PRO A 108 -24.85 4.27 5.03
CA PRO A 108 -25.55 3.21 4.31
C PRO A 108 -25.94 2.03 5.20
N LYS A 109 -25.35 1.93 6.41
CA LYS A 109 -25.59 0.82 7.34
C LYS A 109 -26.74 1.10 8.31
N CYS A 110 -26.88 2.33 8.83
CA CYS A 110 -27.88 2.66 9.86
C CYS A 110 -28.79 3.84 9.53
N GLY A 111 -28.55 4.56 8.42
CA GLY A 111 -29.37 5.70 8.01
C GLY A 111 -29.12 7.00 8.78
N ALA A 112 -28.18 7.04 9.71
CA ALA A 112 -27.85 8.25 10.45
C ALA A 112 -26.99 9.21 9.63
N ASP A 113 -26.95 10.49 10.04
CA ASP A 113 -26.04 11.48 9.47
C ASP A 113 -24.59 11.03 9.66
N ALA A 114 -23.80 11.18 8.62
CA ALA A 114 -22.41 10.72 8.53
C ALA A 114 -21.58 11.66 7.66
N THR A 115 -20.26 11.48 7.68
CA THR A 115 -19.34 12.27 6.87
C THR A 115 -18.48 11.39 5.99
N ARG A 116 -18.21 11.81 4.74
CA ARG A 116 -17.29 11.13 3.84
C ARG A 116 -15.85 11.44 4.22
N GLU A 117 -14.95 10.50 3.89
CA GLU A 117 -13.53 10.78 3.84
C GLU A 117 -13.25 11.86 2.77
N THR A 118 -12.44 12.84 3.13
CA THR A 118 -12.11 13.99 2.26
C THR A 118 -10.71 13.91 1.66
N ASP A 119 -9.94 12.90 2.00
CA ASP A 119 -8.67 12.64 1.37
C ASP A 119 -8.85 11.86 0.06
N THR A 120 -7.92 12.07 -0.86
CA THR A 120 -7.78 11.26 -2.06
C THR A 120 -6.63 10.27 -1.88
N MET A 121 -6.59 9.24 -2.72
CA MET A 121 -5.47 8.31 -2.74
C MET A 121 -4.27 8.92 -3.45
N ASP A 122 -3.08 8.50 -3.07
CA ASP A 122 -1.85 8.78 -3.80
C ASP A 122 -2.04 8.44 -5.29
N THR A 123 -1.61 9.33 -6.18
CA THR A 123 -1.73 9.13 -7.63
C THR A 123 -0.98 7.89 -8.11
N PHE A 124 0.07 7.46 -7.41
CA PHE A 124 0.74 6.20 -7.69
C PHE A 124 -0.15 4.96 -7.47
N LEU A 125 -1.20 5.05 -6.68
CA LEU A 125 -2.15 3.95 -6.56
C LEU A 125 -2.79 3.64 -7.92
N CYS A 126 -3.26 4.66 -8.64
CA CYS A 126 -3.86 4.48 -9.97
C CYS A 126 -2.81 4.08 -11.01
N SER A 127 -1.64 4.69 -11.01
CA SER A 127 -0.57 4.39 -11.98
C SER A 127 0.12 3.04 -11.73
N SER A 128 -0.03 2.45 -10.57
CA SER A 128 0.59 1.16 -10.24
C SER A 128 0.02 -0.03 -10.99
N TRP A 129 -1.15 0.10 -11.57
CA TRP A 129 -1.84 -0.97 -12.28
C TRP A 129 -2.35 -0.59 -13.68
N TYR A 130 -1.93 0.55 -14.24
CA TYR A 130 -2.41 1.04 -15.54
C TYR A 130 -2.21 0.03 -16.66
N TYR A 131 -1.08 -0.69 -16.66
CA TYR A 131 -0.76 -1.71 -17.66
C TYR A 131 -1.71 -2.91 -17.60
N LEU A 132 -2.23 -3.26 -16.43
CA LEU A 132 -3.28 -4.27 -16.28
C LEU A 132 -4.58 -3.79 -16.92
N ARG A 133 -4.97 -2.54 -16.67
CA ARG A 133 -6.17 -1.94 -17.27
C ARG A 133 -6.08 -1.89 -18.79
N TYR A 134 -4.91 -1.72 -19.36
CA TYR A 134 -4.71 -1.68 -20.82
C TYR A 134 -5.08 -2.99 -21.52
N THR A 135 -5.00 -4.13 -20.83
CA THR A 135 -5.38 -5.42 -21.41
C THR A 135 -6.89 -5.51 -21.70
N ASP A 136 -7.70 -4.71 -21.00
CA ASP A 136 -9.17 -4.70 -21.10
C ASP A 136 -9.75 -3.31 -20.81
N ALA A 137 -9.28 -2.32 -21.56
CA ALA A 137 -9.54 -0.90 -21.31
C ALA A 137 -11.01 -0.49 -21.38
N HIS A 138 -11.85 -1.24 -22.11
CA HIS A 138 -13.27 -0.94 -22.32
C HIS A 138 -14.20 -1.72 -21.39
N ASN A 139 -13.69 -2.50 -20.46
CA ASN A 139 -14.50 -3.23 -19.50
C ASN A 139 -15.19 -2.24 -18.54
N ASP A 140 -16.52 -2.27 -18.50
CA ASP A 140 -17.34 -1.41 -17.64
C ASP A 140 -17.85 -2.11 -16.37
N LYS A 141 -17.53 -3.39 -16.20
CA LYS A 141 -18.01 -4.23 -15.09
C LYS A 141 -16.95 -4.53 -14.06
N MET A 142 -15.69 -4.63 -14.50
CA MET A 142 -14.55 -4.97 -13.63
C MET A 142 -13.28 -4.23 -14.07
N PRO A 143 -12.25 -4.15 -13.23
CA PRO A 143 -11.00 -3.46 -13.57
C PRO A 143 -10.36 -3.97 -14.86
N PHE A 144 -10.41 -5.27 -15.09
CA PHE A 144 -9.96 -6.01 -16.27
C PHE A 144 -10.43 -7.46 -16.18
N ASP A 145 -10.52 -8.13 -17.32
CA ASP A 145 -10.75 -9.57 -17.37
C ASP A 145 -9.48 -10.35 -16.97
N LYS A 146 -9.63 -11.31 -16.06
CA LYS A 146 -8.51 -12.11 -15.54
C LYS A 146 -7.80 -12.93 -16.63
N GLU A 147 -8.57 -13.57 -17.52
CA GLU A 147 -8.01 -14.43 -18.55
C GLU A 147 -7.24 -13.63 -19.58
N LEU A 148 -7.77 -12.48 -20.00
CA LEU A 148 -7.07 -11.55 -20.89
C LEU A 148 -5.80 -11.02 -20.24
N ASN A 149 -5.86 -10.68 -18.96
CA ASN A 149 -4.70 -10.18 -18.24
C ASN A 149 -3.61 -11.24 -18.09
N ASN A 150 -3.96 -12.47 -17.74
CA ASN A 150 -3.01 -13.58 -17.64
C ASN A 150 -2.43 -13.99 -19.00
N TYR A 151 -3.16 -13.78 -20.09
CA TYR A 151 -2.64 -14.02 -21.45
C TYR A 151 -1.56 -13.00 -21.85
N TRP A 152 -1.75 -11.72 -21.52
CA TRP A 152 -0.81 -10.65 -21.87
C TRP A 152 0.27 -10.40 -20.81
N GLY A 153 0.05 -10.79 -19.57
CA GLY A 153 0.97 -10.58 -18.46
C GLY A 153 1.79 -11.84 -18.09
N PRO A 154 2.87 -11.65 -17.33
CA PRO A 154 3.48 -10.36 -16.99
C PRO A 154 4.09 -9.65 -18.20
N VAL A 155 4.36 -8.35 -18.10
CA VAL A 155 4.98 -7.55 -19.18
C VAL A 155 6.41 -8.06 -19.42
N ASP A 156 6.76 -8.37 -20.69
CA ASP A 156 8.04 -8.98 -21.03
C ASP A 156 9.25 -8.06 -20.80
N GLN A 157 9.09 -6.78 -21.17
CA GLN A 157 10.14 -5.77 -21.04
C GLN A 157 9.54 -4.44 -20.60
N TYR A 158 10.08 -3.87 -19.51
CA TYR A 158 9.63 -2.60 -18.95
C TYR A 158 10.82 -1.67 -18.72
N ILE A 159 10.81 -0.50 -19.34
CA ILE A 159 11.93 0.45 -19.31
C ILE A 159 11.45 1.78 -18.75
N GLY A 160 12.19 2.32 -17.79
CA GLY A 160 11.88 3.59 -17.14
C GLY A 160 13.09 4.26 -16.51
N GLY A 161 12.88 5.42 -15.89
CA GLY A 161 13.91 6.13 -15.15
C GLY A 161 14.30 5.43 -13.85
N ILE A 162 15.55 5.64 -13.41
CA ILE A 162 16.10 5.02 -12.20
C ILE A 162 15.31 5.39 -10.93
N GLU A 163 14.70 6.56 -10.90
CA GLU A 163 13.85 7.04 -9.80
C GLU A 163 12.67 6.12 -9.51
N HIS A 164 12.17 5.43 -10.54
CA HIS A 164 11.03 4.51 -10.40
C HIS A 164 11.37 3.20 -9.71
N ALA A 165 12.64 2.87 -9.52
CA ALA A 165 13.05 1.69 -8.76
C ALA A 165 12.49 1.68 -7.33
N ILE A 166 12.36 2.85 -6.71
CA ILE A 166 11.83 3.03 -5.36
C ILE A 166 10.44 3.69 -5.31
N LEU A 167 9.84 3.96 -6.46
CA LEU A 167 8.52 4.56 -6.62
C LEU A 167 7.60 3.61 -7.39
N HIS A 168 7.36 3.89 -8.66
CA HIS A 168 6.40 3.17 -9.50
C HIS A 168 6.64 1.65 -9.55
N LEU A 169 7.88 1.19 -9.76
CA LEU A 169 8.18 -0.24 -9.83
C LEU A 169 7.91 -0.95 -8.50
N LEU A 170 8.26 -0.33 -7.38
CA LEU A 170 7.98 -0.87 -6.06
C LEU A 170 6.47 -0.99 -5.82
N TYR A 171 5.71 0.06 -6.15
CA TYR A 171 4.26 0.08 -5.95
C TYR A 171 3.53 -0.88 -6.89
N SER A 172 3.97 -0.97 -8.15
CA SER A 172 3.40 -1.93 -9.12
C SER A 172 3.59 -3.38 -8.66
N ARG A 173 4.77 -3.72 -8.15
CA ARG A 173 5.06 -5.04 -7.58
C ARG A 173 4.18 -5.34 -6.36
N PHE A 174 4.05 -4.39 -5.45
CA PHE A 174 3.16 -4.52 -4.31
C PHE A 174 1.70 -4.71 -4.75
N PHE A 175 1.24 -3.89 -5.69
CA PHE A 175 -0.14 -3.91 -6.18
C PHE A 175 -0.49 -5.25 -6.85
N VAL A 176 0.40 -5.80 -7.70
CA VAL A 176 0.22 -7.11 -8.31
C VAL A 176 0.12 -8.21 -7.27
N LYS A 177 0.94 -8.19 -6.21
CA LYS A 177 0.85 -9.18 -5.11
C LYS A 177 -0.51 -9.12 -4.40
N VAL A 178 -1.04 -7.92 -4.16
CA VAL A 178 -2.38 -7.74 -3.59
C VAL A 178 -3.47 -8.28 -4.54
N LEU A 179 -3.37 -7.98 -5.83
CA LEU A 179 -4.33 -8.47 -6.84
C LEU A 179 -4.26 -9.99 -7.00
N ARG A 180 -3.06 -10.58 -6.93
CA ARG A 180 -2.89 -12.05 -6.91
C ARG A 180 -3.56 -12.67 -5.69
N ASP A 181 -3.34 -12.10 -4.51
CA ASP A 181 -3.93 -12.59 -3.26
C ASP A 181 -5.46 -12.44 -3.27
N ALA A 182 -5.98 -11.46 -4.00
CA ALA A 182 -7.42 -11.30 -4.30
C ALA A 182 -7.93 -12.21 -5.45
N GLY A 183 -7.07 -12.98 -6.09
CA GLY A 183 -7.43 -13.91 -7.17
C GLY A 183 -7.67 -13.26 -8.53
N LEU A 184 -7.27 -12.00 -8.72
CA LEU A 184 -7.48 -11.23 -9.95
C LEU A 184 -6.37 -11.42 -11.00
N VAL A 185 -5.18 -11.86 -10.61
CA VAL A 185 -4.08 -12.27 -11.49
C VAL A 185 -3.42 -13.53 -10.93
N ASP A 186 -2.67 -14.28 -11.77
CA ASP A 186 -2.03 -15.54 -11.36
C ASP A 186 -0.49 -15.43 -11.23
N TYR A 187 0.08 -14.25 -11.44
CA TYR A 187 1.51 -13.99 -11.30
C TYR A 187 1.77 -12.98 -10.16
N ASP A 188 2.99 -12.96 -9.65
CA ASP A 188 3.39 -12.13 -8.49
C ASP A 188 4.42 -11.04 -8.81
N GLU A 189 4.92 -10.99 -10.03
CA GLU A 189 5.80 -9.94 -10.53
C GLU A 189 5.21 -9.35 -11.83
N PRO A 190 5.04 -8.02 -11.91
CA PRO A 190 4.39 -7.39 -13.06
C PRO A 190 5.24 -7.33 -14.32
N PHE A 191 6.57 -7.33 -14.15
CA PHE A 191 7.55 -7.13 -15.22
C PHE A 191 8.58 -8.24 -15.18
N SER A 192 8.83 -8.88 -16.33
CA SER A 192 9.83 -9.95 -16.45
C SER A 192 11.25 -9.40 -16.53
N ASN A 193 11.43 -8.21 -17.19
CA ASN A 193 12.70 -7.51 -17.33
C ASN A 193 12.50 -5.99 -17.28
#